data_ca418c104b39234190fbd7d0e6cffaa5
#
_entry.id   ca418c104b39234190fbd7d0e6cffaa5
#
_cell.length_a   1.000
_cell.length_b   1.000
_cell.length_c   1.000
_cell.angle_alpha   90.00
_cell.angle_beta   90.00
_cell.angle_gamma   90.00
#
_symmetry.space_group_name_H-M   'P 1'
#
loop_
_entity.id
_entity.type
_entity.pdbx_description
1 polymer ?
#
loop_
_entity_poly.entity_id
_entity_poly.type
_entity_poly.pdbx_seq_one_letter_code
_entity_poly.pdbx_strand_id
1 'polypeptide(L)'
;MKRKYISNMPIEGFSKYHLCKNGRLYSIHSGTWRLIKPVAKSTGYISNNLISDSGKRANFYRLRLVAEVYLPNDNHTLVVCHKDNNPLNNRVSNLYWGTPRDNTQQCIRDGRFPFRKKKKVDENKLIYQYNIGIPRKDILEEFRISTKLLYSILRKHNVKLRKS
;
A
#
# COMPACT_ATOMS: atom_id res chain seq x y z
N MET A 1 3.78 41.92 -2.70
CA MET A 1 3.01 40.81 -3.37
C MET A 1 1.93 40.33 -2.43
N LYS A 2 0.64 40.61 -2.69
CA LYS A 2 -0.49 40.08 -1.90
C LYS A 2 -0.54 38.56 -2.10
N ARG A 3 -0.21 37.78 -1.05
CA ARG A 3 -0.35 36.32 -1.07
C ARG A 3 -1.83 35.99 -1.20
N LYS A 4 -2.24 35.39 -2.31
CA LYS A 4 -3.57 34.80 -2.51
C LYS A 4 -3.85 33.91 -1.32
N TYR A 5 -4.93 34.14 -0.58
CA TYR A 5 -5.36 33.30 0.52
C TYR A 5 -5.57 31.88 0.02
N ILE A 6 -4.61 31.02 0.30
CA ILE A 6 -4.74 29.58 0.06
C ILE A 6 -5.54 29.08 1.27
N SER A 7 -6.72 28.50 1.06
CA SER A 7 -7.47 27.88 2.14
C SER A 7 -6.61 26.77 2.75
N ASN A 8 -6.07 27.02 3.92
CA ASN A 8 -5.30 26.08 4.70
C ASN A 8 -6.05 25.83 6.02
N MET A 9 -5.98 24.60 6.51
CA MET A 9 -6.56 24.25 7.80
C MET A 9 -5.46 23.75 8.74
N PRO A 10 -5.53 24.12 10.03
CA PRO A 10 -4.65 23.54 11.05
C PRO A 10 -4.95 22.05 11.17
N ILE A 11 -3.94 21.30 11.59
CA ILE A 11 -4.09 19.89 11.94
C ILE A 11 -4.37 19.82 13.44
N GLU A 12 -5.45 19.14 13.82
CA GLU A 12 -5.83 18.99 15.22
C GLU A 12 -4.68 18.36 16.04
N GLY A 13 -4.35 18.96 17.19
CA GLY A 13 -3.23 18.55 18.05
C GLY A 13 -1.83 18.87 17.50
N PHE A 14 -1.75 19.58 16.35
CA PHE A 14 -0.52 19.98 15.67
C PHE A 14 -0.62 21.42 15.15
N SER A 15 -0.93 22.35 16.03
CA SER A 15 -1.27 23.76 15.70
C SER A 15 -0.21 24.50 14.88
N LYS A 16 1.04 24.05 14.95
CA LYS A 16 2.17 24.62 14.17
C LYS A 16 2.18 24.19 12.70
N TYR A 17 1.25 23.33 12.27
CA TYR A 17 1.23 22.77 10.92
C TYR A 17 -0.11 23.02 10.25
N HIS A 18 -0.05 23.42 8.99
CA HIS A 18 -1.22 23.73 8.17
C HIS A 18 -1.17 22.98 6.85
N LEU A 19 -2.29 22.36 6.50
CA LEU A 19 -2.49 21.67 5.24
C LEU A 19 -3.28 22.55 4.26
N CYS A 20 -2.90 22.45 2.98
CA CYS A 20 -3.64 23.07 1.89
C CYS A 20 -4.39 21.99 1.08
N LYS A 21 -5.52 22.37 0.44
CA LYS A 21 -6.29 21.48 -0.44
C LYS A 21 -5.48 20.88 -1.61
N ASN A 22 -4.39 21.54 -2.00
CA ASN A 22 -3.47 21.05 -3.02
C ASN A 22 -2.43 20.04 -2.47
N GLY A 23 -2.55 19.62 -1.21
CA GLY A 23 -1.66 18.67 -0.56
C GLY A 23 -0.35 19.26 -0.04
N ARG A 24 -0.13 20.57 -0.11
CA ARG A 24 1.05 21.20 0.49
C ARG A 24 0.90 21.33 2.00
N LEU A 25 1.98 21.03 2.72
CA LEU A 25 2.07 21.14 4.16
C LEU A 25 3.05 22.27 4.52
N TYR A 26 2.65 23.13 5.44
CA TYR A 26 3.47 24.20 5.95
C TYR A 26 3.64 24.06 7.46
N SER A 27 4.77 24.48 7.99
CA SER A 27 4.98 24.71 9.41
C SER A 27 5.04 26.22 9.68
N ILE A 28 4.59 26.61 10.89
CA ILE A 28 4.70 27.99 11.38
C ILE A 28 5.65 27.97 12.57
N HIS A 29 6.74 28.74 12.46
CA HIS A 29 7.66 29.00 13.55
C HIS A 29 7.93 30.50 13.63
N SER A 30 7.77 31.09 14.81
CA SER A 30 7.97 32.54 15.02
C SER A 30 7.24 33.40 13.99
N GLY A 31 5.98 33.07 13.68
CA GLY A 31 5.16 33.78 12.71
C GLY A 31 5.53 33.58 11.22
N THR A 32 6.57 32.79 10.94
CA THR A 32 7.04 32.57 9.56
C THR A 32 6.54 31.21 9.02
N TRP A 33 5.92 31.25 7.85
CA TRP A 33 5.46 30.07 7.12
C TRP A 33 6.59 29.42 6.33
N ARG A 34 6.82 28.13 6.56
CA ARG A 34 7.81 27.35 5.85
C ARG A 34 7.15 26.15 5.17
N LEU A 35 7.35 26.01 3.86
CA LEU A 35 6.90 24.82 3.13
C LEU A 35 7.72 23.59 3.57
N ILE A 36 7.03 22.56 4.03
CA ILE A 36 7.65 21.28 4.31
C ILE A 36 7.78 20.51 2.99
N LYS A 37 9.03 20.35 2.54
CA LYS A 37 9.33 19.61 1.31
C LYS A 37 8.81 18.18 1.43
N PRO A 38 8.14 17.65 0.39
CA PRO A 38 7.72 16.26 0.37
C PRO A 38 8.94 15.34 0.26
N VAL A 39 8.97 14.30 1.10
CA VAL A 39 9.98 13.25 1.02
C VAL A 39 9.25 11.93 0.77
N ALA A 40 9.47 11.35 -0.41
CA ALA A 40 8.92 10.04 -0.74
C ALA A 40 9.71 8.93 -0.04
N LYS A 41 9.03 7.97 0.54
CA LYS A 41 9.62 6.72 1.04
C LYS A 41 9.84 5.73 -0.10
N SER A 42 10.56 4.64 0.17
CA SER A 42 10.73 3.52 -0.77
C SER A 42 9.41 2.94 -1.29
N THR A 43 8.33 3.10 -0.53
CA THR A 43 6.96 2.73 -0.92
C THR A 43 6.32 3.69 -1.95
N GLY A 44 6.99 4.79 -2.31
CA GLY A 44 6.47 5.84 -3.19
C GLY A 44 5.60 6.89 -2.48
N TYR A 45 5.14 6.65 -1.24
CA TYR A 45 4.28 7.58 -0.51
C TYR A 45 5.07 8.68 0.19
N ILE A 46 4.50 9.87 0.23
CA ILE A 46 5.05 10.99 1.01
C ILE A 46 4.71 10.80 2.48
N SER A 47 5.71 10.85 3.36
CA SER A 47 5.50 10.88 4.80
C SER A 47 6.15 12.12 5.43
N ASN A 48 5.65 12.49 6.60
CA ASN A 48 6.13 13.64 7.36
C ASN A 48 6.21 13.32 8.84
N ASN A 49 7.29 13.73 9.49
CA ASN A 49 7.40 13.72 10.94
C ASN A 49 6.90 15.06 11.45
N LEU A 50 5.87 15.04 12.28
CA LEU A 50 5.30 16.22 12.92
C LEU A 50 5.54 16.15 14.42
N ILE A 51 5.58 17.31 15.07
CA ILE A 51 5.67 17.42 16.52
C ILE A 51 4.35 17.97 17.00
N SER A 52 3.64 17.21 17.84
CA SER A 52 2.37 17.63 18.42
C SER A 52 2.53 18.83 19.35
N ASP A 53 1.42 19.46 19.70
CA ASP A 53 1.41 20.57 20.66
C ASP A 53 1.92 20.15 22.05
N SER A 54 1.82 18.83 22.36
CA SER A 54 2.42 18.23 23.58
C SER A 54 3.90 17.85 23.44
N GLY A 55 4.57 18.19 22.32
CA GLY A 55 5.98 17.89 22.07
C GLY A 55 6.27 16.47 21.56
N LYS A 56 5.29 15.61 21.40
CA LYS A 56 5.50 14.24 20.92
C LYS A 56 5.71 14.21 19.41
N ARG A 57 6.67 13.42 18.93
CA ARG A 57 6.90 13.18 17.51
C ARG A 57 5.99 12.08 16.99
N ALA A 58 5.35 12.31 15.84
CA ALA A 58 4.54 11.33 15.15
C ALA A 58 4.80 11.36 13.63
N ASN A 59 4.76 10.21 12.99
CA ASN A 59 4.95 10.08 11.55
C ASN A 59 3.59 9.84 10.86
N PHE A 60 3.31 10.63 9.84
CA PHE A 60 2.06 10.56 9.09
C PHE A 60 2.32 10.46 7.60
N TYR A 61 1.51 9.65 6.90
CA TYR A 61 1.43 9.75 5.45
C TYR A 61 0.65 10.99 5.04
N ARG A 62 1.18 11.75 4.07
CA ARG A 62 0.59 13.00 3.59
C ARG A 62 -0.86 12.82 3.13
N LEU A 63 -1.15 11.76 2.37
CA LEU A 63 -2.51 11.45 1.91
C LEU A 63 -3.48 11.31 3.09
N ARG A 64 -3.04 10.66 4.18
CA ARG A 64 -3.88 10.43 5.36
C ARG A 64 -4.21 11.75 6.06
N LEU A 65 -3.20 12.60 6.28
CA LEU A 65 -3.40 13.93 6.86
C LEU A 65 -4.39 14.77 6.03
N VAL A 66 -4.23 14.78 4.70
CA VAL A 66 -5.12 15.53 3.81
C VAL A 66 -6.54 14.99 3.87
N ALA A 67 -6.71 13.67 3.86
CA ALA A 67 -8.03 13.07 3.93
C ALA A 67 -8.72 13.34 5.27
N GLU A 68 -8.03 13.20 6.39
CA GLU A 68 -8.58 13.45 7.73
C GLU A 68 -9.01 14.91 7.92
N VAL A 69 -8.27 15.86 7.35
CA VAL A 69 -8.59 17.30 7.48
C VAL A 69 -9.73 17.74 6.55
N TYR A 70 -9.85 17.15 5.36
CA TYR A 70 -10.70 17.71 4.31
C TYR A 70 -11.83 16.79 3.83
N LEU A 71 -11.76 15.49 4.08
CA LEU A 71 -12.77 14.55 3.60
C LEU A 71 -13.51 13.95 4.79
N PRO A 72 -14.85 14.17 4.91
CA PRO A 72 -15.64 13.53 5.96
C PRO A 72 -15.48 12.01 5.95
N ASN A 73 -15.30 11.41 7.12
CA ASN A 73 -15.20 9.97 7.27
C ASN A 73 -15.74 9.53 8.63
N ASP A 74 -16.91 8.92 8.61
CA ASP A 74 -17.55 8.35 9.80
C ASP A 74 -17.17 6.87 10.02
N ASN A 75 -16.36 6.30 9.11
CA ASN A 75 -15.96 4.90 9.15
C ASN A 75 -14.45 4.71 9.19
N HIS A 76 -13.92 4.45 10.37
CA HIS A 76 -12.48 4.27 10.62
C HIS A 76 -11.85 3.05 9.93
N THR A 77 -12.64 2.14 9.35
CA THR A 77 -12.11 0.97 8.61
C THR A 77 -11.68 1.30 7.18
N LEU A 78 -11.98 2.50 6.70
CA LEU A 78 -11.64 2.93 5.36
C LEU A 78 -10.16 3.30 5.24
N VAL A 79 -9.63 3.07 4.04
CA VAL A 79 -8.29 3.49 3.63
C VAL A 79 -8.38 4.66 2.65
N VAL A 80 -7.35 5.50 2.61
CA VAL A 80 -7.29 6.60 1.64
C VAL A 80 -6.72 6.09 0.33
N CYS A 81 -7.43 6.34 -0.76
CA CYS A 81 -7.06 5.95 -2.11
C CYS A 81 -6.81 7.17 -2.99
N HIS A 82 -5.94 7.02 -4.00
CA HIS A 82 -5.71 8.02 -5.05
C HIS A 82 -6.54 7.66 -6.30
N LYS A 83 -7.31 8.61 -6.83
CA LYS A 83 -8.10 8.40 -8.05
C LYS A 83 -7.22 8.13 -9.29
N ASP A 84 -6.09 8.85 -9.38
CA ASP A 84 -5.12 8.72 -10.47
C ASP A 84 -4.02 7.69 -10.21
N ASN A 85 -4.08 6.99 -9.08
CA ASN A 85 -3.07 6.02 -8.64
C ASN A 85 -1.64 6.58 -8.45
N ASN A 86 -1.48 7.90 -8.42
CA ASN A 86 -0.19 8.53 -8.18
C ASN A 86 -0.02 8.84 -6.68
N PRO A 87 0.86 8.13 -5.95
CA PRO A 87 1.05 8.32 -4.52
C PRO A 87 1.64 9.69 -4.14
N LEU A 88 2.13 10.45 -5.12
CA LEU A 88 2.66 11.78 -4.93
C LEU A 88 1.59 12.88 -5.07
N ASN A 89 0.45 12.58 -5.71
CA ASN A 89 -0.62 13.53 -5.93
C ASN A 89 -1.64 13.54 -4.77
N ASN A 90 -1.27 14.21 -3.69
CA ASN A 90 -2.09 14.28 -2.46
C ASN A 90 -3.06 15.47 -2.45
N ARG A 91 -3.58 15.91 -3.61
CA ARG A 91 -4.64 16.91 -3.68
C ARG A 91 -5.96 16.33 -3.18
N VAL A 92 -6.75 17.11 -2.44
CA VAL A 92 -8.07 16.67 -1.94
C VAL A 92 -8.96 16.11 -3.07
N SER A 93 -8.98 16.78 -4.22
CA SER A 93 -9.77 16.35 -5.39
C SER A 93 -9.39 14.96 -5.93
N ASN A 94 -8.16 14.50 -5.64
CA ASN A 94 -7.61 13.23 -6.09
C ASN A 94 -7.76 12.11 -5.03
N LEU A 95 -8.15 12.45 -3.81
CA LEU A 95 -8.27 11.48 -2.72
C LEU A 95 -9.73 11.09 -2.48
N TYR A 96 -9.94 9.88 -1.98
CA TYR A 96 -11.22 9.40 -1.49
C TYR A 96 -11.02 8.31 -0.44
N TRP A 97 -12.03 8.10 0.41
CA TRP A 97 -12.08 6.99 1.32
C TRP A 97 -12.66 5.76 0.62
N GLY A 98 -11.95 4.66 0.66
CA GLY A 98 -12.38 3.39 0.08
C GLY A 98 -12.07 2.21 0.99
N THR A 99 -12.64 1.05 0.69
CA THR A 99 -12.29 -0.18 1.41
C THR A 99 -10.94 -0.73 0.88
N PRO A 100 -10.24 -1.57 1.65
CA PRO A 100 -9.08 -2.29 1.16
C PRO A 100 -9.36 -3.10 -0.12
N ARG A 101 -10.61 -3.61 -0.23
CA ARG A 101 -11.09 -4.33 -1.42
C ARG A 101 -11.15 -3.42 -2.64
N ASP A 102 -11.73 -2.22 -2.50
CA ASP A 102 -11.83 -1.25 -3.60
C ASP A 102 -10.46 -0.85 -4.12
N ASN A 103 -9.51 -0.58 -3.21
CA ASN A 103 -8.13 -0.27 -3.56
C ASN A 103 -7.46 -1.43 -4.32
N THR A 104 -7.67 -2.67 -3.89
CA THR A 104 -7.15 -3.86 -4.59
C THR A 104 -7.79 -4.02 -5.96
N GLN A 105 -9.10 -3.86 -6.08
CA GLN A 105 -9.81 -3.95 -7.37
C GLN A 105 -9.35 -2.86 -8.35
N GLN A 106 -9.10 -1.65 -7.85
CA GLN A 106 -8.54 -0.58 -8.67
C GLN A 106 -7.14 -0.96 -9.19
N CYS A 107 -6.27 -1.49 -8.33
CA CYS A 107 -4.95 -1.99 -8.76
C CYS A 107 -5.05 -3.08 -9.84
N ILE A 108 -6.04 -3.97 -9.74
CA ILE A 108 -6.29 -5.02 -10.75
C ILE A 108 -6.73 -4.42 -12.07
N ARG A 109 -7.72 -3.51 -12.05
CA ARG A 109 -8.23 -2.84 -13.27
C ARG A 109 -7.14 -2.08 -14.02
N ASP A 110 -6.22 -1.47 -13.26
CA ASP A 110 -5.13 -0.67 -13.83
C ASP A 110 -3.92 -1.54 -14.23
N GLY A 111 -4.02 -2.87 -14.18
CA GLY A 111 -2.94 -3.80 -14.52
C GLY A 111 -1.71 -3.72 -13.61
N ARG A 112 -1.80 -3.03 -12.47
CA ARG A 112 -0.67 -2.80 -11.53
C ARG A 112 -0.59 -3.85 -10.43
N PHE A 113 -1.63 -4.69 -10.27
CA PHE A 113 -1.60 -5.76 -9.30
C PHE A 113 -0.49 -6.74 -9.70
N PRO A 114 0.48 -7.00 -8.83
CA PRO A 114 1.53 -7.95 -9.14
C PRO A 114 0.92 -9.35 -9.14
N PHE A 115 0.29 -9.72 -10.25
CA PHE A 115 0.01 -11.13 -10.47
C PHE A 115 1.36 -11.83 -10.41
N ARG A 116 1.61 -12.58 -9.33
CA ARG A 116 2.73 -13.52 -9.33
C ARG A 116 2.54 -14.37 -10.57
N LYS A 117 3.40 -14.19 -11.59
CA LYS A 117 3.42 -15.09 -12.75
C LYS A 117 3.45 -16.50 -12.15
N LYS A 118 2.39 -17.28 -12.35
CA LYS A 118 2.36 -18.67 -11.89
C LYS A 118 3.63 -19.29 -12.44
N LYS A 119 4.49 -19.78 -11.54
CA LYS A 119 5.73 -20.44 -11.96
C LYS A 119 5.32 -21.58 -12.87
N LYS A 120 5.84 -21.60 -14.09
CA LYS A 120 5.58 -22.69 -15.03
C LYS A 120 6.34 -23.90 -14.48
N VAL A 121 5.63 -24.80 -13.85
CA VAL A 121 6.16 -26.05 -13.32
C VAL A 121 5.97 -27.09 -14.40
N ASP A 122 7.01 -27.86 -14.69
CA ASP A 122 6.86 -29.04 -15.52
C ASP A 122 6.14 -30.12 -14.71
N GLU A 123 4.80 -30.14 -14.84
CA GLU A 123 3.92 -31.02 -14.08
C GLU A 123 4.20 -32.49 -14.41
N ASN A 124 4.57 -32.81 -15.67
CA ASN A 124 4.87 -34.19 -16.09
C ASN A 124 6.15 -34.70 -15.42
N LYS A 125 7.23 -33.92 -15.43
CA LYS A 125 8.48 -34.25 -14.75
C LYS A 125 8.27 -34.41 -13.24
N LEU A 126 7.50 -33.52 -12.63
CA LEU A 126 7.16 -33.57 -11.21
C LEU A 126 6.40 -34.86 -10.84
N ILE A 127 5.37 -35.22 -11.63
CA ILE A 127 4.57 -36.43 -11.42
C ILE A 127 5.42 -37.68 -11.60
N TYR A 128 6.27 -37.71 -12.63
CA TYR A 128 7.20 -38.81 -12.84
C TYR A 128 8.12 -39.01 -11.62
N GLN A 129 8.77 -37.97 -11.14
CA GLN A 129 9.64 -38.04 -9.97
C GLN A 129 8.87 -38.48 -8.71
N TYR A 130 7.67 -38.00 -8.54
CA TYR A 130 6.80 -38.44 -7.44
C TYR A 130 6.50 -39.91 -7.54
N ASN A 131 6.15 -40.46 -8.69
CA ASN A 131 5.78 -41.85 -8.90
C ASN A 131 6.97 -42.83 -8.73
N ILE A 132 8.18 -42.44 -9.14
CA ILE A 132 9.38 -43.27 -8.97
C ILE A 132 9.96 -43.22 -7.54
N GLY A 133 9.34 -42.48 -6.63
CA GLY A 133 9.69 -42.52 -5.22
C GLY A 133 10.64 -41.42 -4.72
N ILE A 134 10.99 -40.41 -5.52
CA ILE A 134 11.82 -39.31 -5.06
C ILE A 134 11.21 -38.68 -3.79
N PRO A 135 12.01 -38.41 -2.74
CA PRO A 135 11.54 -37.81 -1.50
C PRO A 135 10.82 -36.46 -1.76
N ARG A 136 9.73 -36.24 -1.02
CA ARG A 136 8.95 -35.00 -1.18
C ARG A 136 9.81 -33.74 -1.00
N LYS A 137 10.73 -33.74 -0.05
CA LYS A 137 11.62 -32.62 0.23
C LYS A 137 12.42 -32.24 -1.03
N ASP A 138 12.97 -33.21 -1.72
CA ASP A 138 13.84 -33.01 -2.89
C ASP A 138 13.01 -32.47 -4.08
N ILE A 139 11.79 -32.99 -4.28
CA ILE A 139 10.86 -32.46 -5.29
C ILE A 139 10.49 -30.98 -4.98
N LEU A 140 10.19 -30.66 -3.72
CA LEU A 140 9.86 -29.28 -3.34
C LEU A 140 11.02 -28.34 -3.57
N GLU A 141 12.25 -28.78 -3.30
CA GLU A 141 13.47 -27.99 -3.49
C GLU A 141 13.81 -27.82 -4.97
N GLU A 142 13.81 -28.89 -5.76
CA GLU A 142 14.12 -28.85 -7.20
C GLU A 142 13.15 -27.92 -7.95
N PHE A 143 11.84 -28.13 -7.75
CA PHE A 143 10.83 -27.30 -8.41
C PHE A 143 10.59 -25.96 -7.70
N ARG A 144 11.20 -25.71 -6.54
CA ARG A 144 11.02 -24.52 -5.68
C ARG A 144 9.55 -24.19 -5.50
N ILE A 145 8.75 -25.18 -5.11
CA ILE A 145 7.30 -25.07 -4.91
C ILE A 145 6.93 -25.35 -3.46
N SER A 146 5.74 -24.93 -3.06
CA SER A 146 5.19 -25.29 -1.75
C SER A 146 4.54 -26.68 -1.76
N THR A 147 4.47 -27.30 -0.60
CA THR A 147 3.72 -28.57 -0.39
C THR A 147 2.27 -28.46 -0.87
N LYS A 148 1.63 -27.30 -0.64
CA LYS A 148 0.27 -27.05 -1.11
C LYS A 148 0.15 -27.12 -2.65
N LEU A 149 1.12 -26.56 -3.37
CA LEU A 149 1.12 -26.59 -4.83
C LEU A 149 1.41 -28.00 -5.35
N LEU A 150 2.35 -28.73 -4.74
CA LEU A 150 2.63 -30.12 -5.08
C LEU A 150 1.34 -30.96 -5.02
N TYR A 151 0.65 -30.96 -3.89
CA TYR A 151 -0.59 -31.72 -3.75
C TYR A 151 -1.73 -31.25 -4.67
N SER A 152 -1.78 -29.97 -5.00
CA SER A 152 -2.72 -29.44 -5.98
C SER A 152 -2.48 -30.03 -7.37
N ILE A 153 -1.19 -30.13 -7.79
CA ILE A 153 -0.81 -30.74 -9.08
C ILE A 153 -1.14 -32.24 -9.08
N LEU A 154 -0.75 -32.96 -8.04
CA LEU A 154 -1.01 -34.40 -7.94
C LEU A 154 -2.52 -34.72 -8.00
N ARG A 155 -3.35 -33.94 -7.30
CA ARG A 155 -4.83 -34.09 -7.35
C ARG A 155 -5.39 -33.78 -8.73
N LYS A 156 -4.91 -32.72 -9.37
CA LYS A 156 -5.33 -32.31 -10.73
C LYS A 156 -5.13 -33.46 -11.74
N HIS A 157 -4.07 -34.24 -11.56
CA HIS A 157 -3.70 -35.38 -12.44
C HIS A 157 -4.11 -36.73 -11.87
N ASN A 158 -4.98 -36.80 -10.84
CA ASN A 158 -5.47 -38.03 -10.21
C ASN A 158 -4.35 -38.97 -9.73
N VAL A 159 -3.20 -38.43 -9.33
CA VAL A 159 -2.07 -39.20 -8.82
C VAL A 159 -2.37 -39.71 -7.41
N LYS A 160 -2.23 -41.02 -7.19
CA LYS A 160 -2.42 -41.63 -5.85
C LYS A 160 -1.35 -41.10 -4.87
N LEU A 161 -1.80 -40.60 -3.74
CA LEU A 161 -0.89 -40.08 -2.72
C LEU A 161 -0.19 -41.25 -1.99
N ARG A 162 1.12 -41.12 -1.79
CA ARG A 162 1.90 -42.05 -0.99
C ARG A 162 1.44 -41.95 0.47
N LYS A 163 1.32 -43.14 1.13
CA LYS A 163 1.12 -43.16 2.59
C LYS A 163 2.36 -42.57 3.27
N SER A 164 2.17 -41.79 4.29
CA SER A 164 3.25 -41.19 5.12
C SER A 164 3.97 -42.29 5.86
#